data_9b0256551fa8c919cbbd94af603586a5
#
_entry.id   9b0256551fa8c919cbbd94af603586a5
#
_cell.length_a   1.000
_cell.length_b   1.000
_cell.length_c   1.000
_cell.angle_alpha   90.00
_cell.angle_beta   90.00
_cell.angle_gamma   90.00
#
_symmetry.space_group_name_H-M   'P 1'
#
loop_
_entity.id
_entity.type
_entity.pdbx_description
1 polymer ?
#
loop_
_entity_poly.entity_id
_entity_poly.type
_entity_poly.pdbx_seq_one_letter_code
_entity_poly.pdbx_strand_id
1 'polypeptide(L)'
;IKPTFKVGFFLTYFFLNIFLLMMRNYLFLTVLLLLNSCTKVDDIITNKEFIIDVIIEGQGEVKTTNSSLQLNSLVKINAIPDAGYYFDYFEIFNQIIEEEEYSFYLNSDVQIKAVFSALPDLAEEIDIYKHKEVDKSPVFMIENGGKAAYLKDKTGKLLNSWSFESRLGNELKLIDQERVFGMFKPNQVEFSFGGYGGILREFDVNNDIIWEYEVNTSNELLHHDFQIMPNGNILALVWEKFTSEESKELGYKKDGPVYLEKIIEIEKSTKKIIWEWRSVDHLIQDYDSDAKNYGFINENPKKIDINYVDSDDGDIMHANGLFYDPVEDLIYLSVNFYSEVWVIPHNYNTEETKSDFGDLLYRFGNPSTYKSNDERFFYNNHHPNIVTLDLDSKGNFIIYVNGYNSERSIIYEFSLPNVFPISVSNWSSIKPIWSYSNEELFHGKISGAMRLSNGNTLICEGDFGYWEVDKEGEIVWKYNGNGKTFWRGYVY
;
A
#
# COMPACT_ATOMS: atom_id res chain seq x y z
N ILE A 1 5.63 -6.64 71.47
CA ILE A 1 6.75 -7.27 72.19
C ILE A 1 7.93 -7.37 71.26
N LYS A 2 8.96 -6.69 71.73
CA LYS A 2 10.32 -6.57 71.18
C LYS A 2 11.05 -7.92 71.03
N PRO A 3 12.32 -7.96 70.61
CA PRO A 3 13.09 -7.27 69.56
C PRO A 3 14.13 -8.21 68.90
N THR A 4 15.05 -7.58 68.12
CA THR A 4 16.43 -8.00 67.78
C THR A 4 16.64 -8.79 66.51
N PHE A 5 17.35 -8.17 65.55
CA PHE A 5 18.73 -8.54 65.22
C PHE A 5 19.37 -7.48 64.30
N LYS A 6 20.14 -6.57 64.87
CA LYS A 6 21.09 -5.70 64.20
C LYS A 6 22.50 -6.12 64.62
N VAL A 7 23.04 -7.21 64.09
CA VAL A 7 24.47 -7.53 64.26
C VAL A 7 25.11 -8.09 62.97
N GLY A 8 24.33 -8.49 62.00
CA GLY A 8 24.89 -9.08 60.77
C GLY A 8 25.51 -8.09 59.73
N PHE A 9 25.15 -6.80 59.82
CA PHE A 9 25.52 -5.83 58.77
C PHE A 9 26.92 -5.20 58.94
N PHE A 10 27.48 -5.21 60.14
CA PHE A 10 28.78 -4.61 60.41
C PHE A 10 29.98 -5.51 60.11
N LEU A 11 29.82 -6.82 60.22
CA LEU A 11 30.90 -7.78 59.95
C LEU A 11 31.09 -7.95 58.40
N THR A 12 30.05 -7.94 57.62
CA THR A 12 30.12 -8.04 56.15
C THR A 12 30.76 -6.81 55.51
N TYR A 13 30.54 -5.62 56.08
CA TYR A 13 31.18 -4.40 55.56
C TYR A 13 32.67 -4.33 55.87
N PHE A 14 33.09 -4.89 57.01
CA PHE A 14 34.49 -4.90 57.41
C PHE A 14 35.31 -5.90 56.56
N PHE A 15 34.77 -7.11 56.30
CA PHE A 15 35.44 -8.08 55.44
C PHE A 15 35.45 -7.67 53.95
N LEU A 16 34.41 -6.98 53.48
CA LEU A 16 34.37 -6.48 52.08
C LEU A 16 35.40 -5.37 51.84
N ASN A 17 35.62 -4.49 52.82
CA ASN A 17 36.65 -3.45 52.71
C ASN A 17 38.07 -4.01 52.79
N ILE A 18 38.34 -5.04 53.60
CA ILE A 18 39.64 -5.71 53.64
C ILE A 18 39.89 -6.45 52.35
N PHE A 19 38.89 -7.12 51.77
CA PHE A 19 38.99 -7.81 50.49
C PHE A 19 39.22 -6.84 49.31
N LEU A 20 38.55 -5.71 49.29
CA LEU A 20 38.74 -4.66 48.31
C LEU A 20 40.13 -4.00 48.47
N LEU A 21 40.64 -3.82 49.67
CA LEU A 21 41.99 -3.27 49.92
C LEU A 21 43.08 -4.27 49.47
N MET A 22 42.88 -5.56 49.70
CA MET A 22 43.79 -6.61 49.20
C MET A 22 43.76 -6.71 47.69
N MET A 23 42.58 -6.69 47.06
CA MET A 23 42.46 -6.67 45.58
C MET A 23 43.14 -5.42 44.98
N ARG A 24 42.97 -4.25 45.60
CA ARG A 24 43.62 -3.02 45.13
C ARG A 24 45.16 -3.06 45.22
N ASN A 25 45.71 -3.69 46.24
CA ASN A 25 47.15 -3.87 46.37
C ASN A 25 47.67 -4.96 45.45
N TYR A 26 46.92 -6.04 45.16
CA TYR A 26 47.30 -7.03 44.16
C TYR A 26 47.21 -6.49 42.76
N LEU A 27 46.21 -5.63 42.44
CA LEU A 27 46.10 -4.98 41.15
C LEU A 27 47.24 -3.97 40.93
N PHE A 28 47.68 -3.26 41.99
CA PHE A 28 48.83 -2.33 41.93
C PHE A 28 50.15 -3.07 41.71
N LEU A 29 50.32 -4.23 42.34
CA LEU A 29 51.53 -5.03 42.20
C LEU A 29 51.60 -5.73 40.85
N THR A 30 50.46 -6.17 40.27
CA THR A 30 50.38 -6.73 38.90
C THR A 30 50.63 -5.66 37.84
N VAL A 31 50.11 -4.44 38.05
CA VAL A 31 50.35 -3.31 37.13
C VAL A 31 51.80 -2.86 37.20
N LEU A 32 52.44 -2.88 38.40
CA LEU A 32 53.87 -2.52 38.56
C LEU A 32 54.81 -3.61 37.97
N LEU A 33 54.39 -4.90 38.00
CA LEU A 33 55.15 -5.99 37.37
C LEU A 33 54.97 -6.00 35.85
N LEU A 34 53.84 -5.53 35.34
CA LEU A 34 53.62 -5.35 33.90
C LEU A 34 54.39 -4.13 33.34
N LEU A 35 54.68 -3.10 34.17
CA LEU A 35 55.43 -1.92 33.75
C LEU A 35 56.94 -2.16 33.74
N ASN A 36 57.46 -3.19 34.37
CA ASN A 36 58.89 -3.51 34.36
C ASN A 36 59.27 -4.60 33.37
N SER A 37 58.31 -5.13 32.59
CA SER A 37 58.55 -6.06 31.49
C SER A 37 58.61 -5.31 30.13
N CYS A 38 59.07 -4.06 30.13
CA CYS A 38 59.53 -3.42 28.91
C CYS A 38 60.93 -3.94 28.57
N THR A 39 61.00 -5.19 28.13
CA THR A 39 62.05 -5.57 27.20
C THR A 39 61.79 -4.75 25.95
N LYS A 40 62.77 -3.99 25.49
CA LYS A 40 62.79 -3.49 24.14
C LYS A 40 62.48 -4.64 23.21
N VAL A 41 61.23 -4.76 22.82
CA VAL A 41 60.90 -5.40 21.55
C VAL A 41 61.51 -4.43 20.56
N ASP A 42 62.66 -4.75 20.01
CA ASP A 42 63.08 -4.14 18.78
C ASP A 42 61.88 -4.22 17.85
N ASP A 43 61.32 -3.09 17.48
CA ASP A 43 60.35 -2.97 16.42
C ASP A 43 61.02 -3.50 15.15
N ILE A 44 60.96 -4.85 14.97
CA ILE A 44 61.02 -5.39 13.64
C ILE A 44 59.65 -5.01 13.05
N ILE A 45 59.55 -3.73 12.64
CA ILE A 45 58.56 -3.33 11.65
C ILE A 45 58.91 -4.17 10.43
N THR A 46 58.37 -5.36 10.36
CA THR A 46 58.36 -6.10 9.12
C THR A 46 57.48 -5.24 8.19
N ASN A 47 58.13 -4.54 7.28
CA ASN A 47 57.49 -3.92 6.10
C ASN A 47 56.92 -5.08 5.22
N LYS A 48 56.08 -5.90 5.81
CA LYS A 48 55.40 -6.94 5.08
C LYS A 48 54.26 -6.27 4.29
N GLU A 49 54.46 -6.21 3.01
CA GLU A 49 53.37 -5.86 2.10
C GLU A 49 52.48 -7.07 1.92
N PHE A 50 51.15 -6.85 2.01
CA PHE A 50 50.12 -7.82 1.73
C PHE A 50 49.71 -7.76 0.25
N ILE A 51 49.16 -8.84 -0.25
CA ILE A 51 48.67 -8.93 -1.62
C ILE A 51 47.14 -8.74 -1.61
N ILE A 52 46.66 -7.93 -2.52
CA ILE A 52 45.24 -7.83 -2.86
C ILE A 52 45.08 -8.49 -4.25
N ASP A 53 44.43 -9.64 -4.28
CA ASP A 53 44.11 -10.36 -5.51
C ASP A 53 42.65 -10.12 -5.88
N VAL A 54 42.37 -9.60 -7.07
CA VAL A 54 41.02 -9.27 -7.52
C VAL A 54 40.64 -10.22 -8.64
N ILE A 55 39.58 -11.00 -8.39
CA ILE A 55 38.95 -11.87 -9.39
C ILE A 55 37.68 -11.20 -9.85
N ILE A 56 37.50 -11.04 -11.16
CA ILE A 56 36.31 -10.47 -11.77
C ILE A 56 35.54 -11.58 -12.47
N GLU A 57 34.25 -11.73 -12.12
CA GLU A 57 33.28 -12.56 -12.81
C GLU A 57 32.26 -11.66 -13.49
N GLY A 58 32.04 -11.84 -14.79
CA GLY A 58 31.23 -10.93 -15.62
C GLY A 58 32.04 -9.82 -16.26
N GLN A 59 31.42 -8.65 -16.52
CA GLN A 59 32.07 -7.51 -17.19
C GLN A 59 31.99 -6.26 -16.35
N GLY A 60 33.14 -5.72 -15.98
CA GLY A 60 33.33 -4.54 -15.15
C GLY A 60 34.75 -4.44 -14.65
N GLU A 61 35.07 -3.41 -13.90
CA GLU A 61 36.35 -3.23 -13.25
C GLU A 61 36.20 -2.97 -11.74
N VAL A 62 37.23 -3.28 -10.99
CA VAL A 62 37.34 -2.91 -9.56
C VAL A 62 38.49 -1.92 -9.41
N LYS A 63 38.17 -0.72 -8.96
CA LYS A 63 39.18 0.26 -8.57
C LYS A 63 39.52 0.11 -7.10
N THR A 64 40.80 -0.01 -6.80
CA THR A 64 41.32 -0.01 -5.45
C THR A 64 42.08 1.27 -5.16
N THR A 65 41.73 1.93 -4.06
CA THR A 65 42.51 3.09 -3.57
C THR A 65 43.10 2.73 -2.22
N ASN A 66 44.42 2.62 -2.18
CA ASN A 66 45.17 2.36 -0.98
C ASN A 66 46.48 3.18 -1.01
N SER A 67 46.88 3.77 0.10
CA SER A 67 48.13 4.48 0.24
C SER A 67 49.33 3.55 0.54
N SER A 68 49.03 2.31 0.93
CA SER A 68 50.03 1.30 1.33
C SER A 68 49.37 -0.07 1.42
N LEU A 69 50.13 -1.15 1.19
CA LEU A 69 49.70 -2.53 1.37
C LEU A 69 50.21 -3.12 2.71
N GLN A 70 50.43 -2.27 3.71
CA GLN A 70 50.93 -2.67 5.02
C GLN A 70 49.78 -3.02 5.99
N LEU A 71 50.14 -3.64 7.11
CA LEU A 71 49.20 -3.97 8.19
C LEU A 71 48.40 -2.72 8.64
N ASN A 72 47.11 -2.85 8.81
CA ASN A 72 46.17 -1.80 9.20
C ASN A 72 46.01 -0.65 8.19
N SER A 73 46.48 -0.81 6.94
CA SER A 73 46.13 0.15 5.89
C SER A 73 44.64 0.05 5.53
N LEU A 74 44.00 1.21 5.40
CA LEU A 74 42.60 1.28 4.91
C LEU A 74 42.58 1.08 3.40
N VAL A 75 41.90 0.03 2.96
CA VAL A 75 41.67 -0.24 1.54
C VAL A 75 40.24 0.17 1.21
N LYS A 76 40.08 0.94 0.14
CA LYS A 76 38.78 1.22 -0.46
C LYS A 76 38.70 0.55 -1.82
N ILE A 77 37.60 -0.11 -2.08
CA ILE A 77 37.30 -0.72 -3.37
C ILE A 77 36.02 -0.12 -3.91
N ASN A 78 35.96 0.02 -5.22
CA ASN A 78 34.79 0.51 -5.94
C ASN A 78 34.59 -0.36 -7.18
N ALA A 79 33.41 -0.98 -7.30
CA ALA A 79 32.99 -1.71 -8.47
C ALA A 79 32.43 -0.76 -9.53
N ILE A 80 32.85 -0.96 -10.77
CA ILE A 80 32.38 -0.19 -11.92
C ILE A 80 31.92 -1.17 -12.98
N PRO A 81 30.61 -1.42 -13.12
CA PRO A 81 30.10 -2.29 -14.15
C PRO A 81 30.27 -1.70 -15.56
N ASP A 82 30.54 -2.56 -16.54
CA ASP A 82 30.52 -2.19 -17.95
C ASP A 82 29.07 -1.94 -18.42
N ALA A 83 28.94 -1.27 -19.56
CA ALA A 83 27.63 -1.02 -20.17
C ALA A 83 26.86 -2.34 -20.42
N GLY A 84 25.63 -2.40 -19.93
CA GLY A 84 24.79 -3.62 -19.99
C GLY A 84 25.01 -4.61 -18.87
N TYR A 85 25.82 -4.25 -17.87
CA TYR A 85 26.02 -5.02 -16.65
C TYR A 85 25.70 -4.21 -15.42
N TYR A 86 25.46 -4.89 -14.30
CA TYR A 86 25.35 -4.30 -12.96
C TYR A 86 26.26 -5.06 -12.00
N PHE A 87 26.66 -4.39 -10.94
CA PHE A 87 27.44 -5.01 -9.87
C PHE A 87 26.50 -5.80 -8.95
N ASP A 88 26.77 -7.09 -8.77
CA ASP A 88 26.01 -7.95 -7.85
C ASP A 88 26.56 -7.80 -6.43
N TYR A 89 27.79 -8.27 -6.24
CA TYR A 89 28.43 -8.26 -4.93
C TYR A 89 29.94 -8.43 -5.01
N PHE A 90 30.59 -8.04 -3.91
CA PHE A 90 31.92 -8.54 -3.57
C PHE A 90 31.80 -9.75 -2.65
N GLU A 91 32.66 -10.74 -2.85
CA GLU A 91 32.96 -11.78 -1.85
C GLU A 91 34.36 -11.52 -1.28
N ILE A 92 34.41 -11.16 0.02
CA ILE A 92 35.62 -10.77 0.75
C ILE A 92 35.56 -11.44 2.13
N PHE A 93 36.63 -12.13 2.55
CA PHE A 93 36.66 -12.83 3.84
C PHE A 93 35.48 -13.78 4.07
N ASN A 94 34.97 -14.45 3.04
CA ASN A 94 33.76 -15.27 3.04
C ASN A 94 32.47 -14.50 3.42
N GLN A 95 32.46 -13.19 3.20
CA GLN A 95 31.28 -12.33 3.35
C GLN A 95 30.86 -11.78 2.00
N ILE A 96 29.55 -11.67 1.80
CA ILE A 96 28.95 -11.02 0.63
C ILE A 96 28.68 -9.56 0.99
N ILE A 97 29.15 -8.65 0.15
CA ILE A 97 29.02 -7.20 0.26
C ILE A 97 28.37 -6.69 -1.01
N GLU A 98 27.13 -6.21 -0.92
CA GLU A 98 26.32 -5.78 -2.07
C GLU A 98 26.52 -4.29 -2.45
N GLU A 99 27.20 -3.54 -1.59
CA GLU A 99 27.55 -2.13 -1.82
C GLU A 99 28.66 -2.04 -2.88
N GLU A 100 28.48 -1.14 -3.88
CA GLU A 100 29.47 -0.87 -4.93
C GLU A 100 30.77 -0.29 -4.39
N GLU A 101 30.69 0.45 -3.27
CA GLU A 101 31.83 0.98 -2.54
C GLU A 101 31.94 0.31 -1.18
N TYR A 102 33.11 -0.28 -0.91
CA TYR A 102 33.38 -0.90 0.38
C TYR A 102 34.78 -0.54 0.88
N SER A 103 34.95 -0.52 2.21
CA SER A 103 36.24 -0.21 2.84
C SER A 103 36.54 -1.16 3.98
N PHE A 104 37.78 -1.64 4.05
CA PHE A 104 38.25 -2.53 5.10
C PHE A 104 39.72 -2.26 5.48
N TYR A 105 40.13 -2.75 6.66
CA TYR A 105 41.51 -2.68 7.09
C TYR A 105 42.25 -3.95 6.70
N LEU A 106 43.45 -3.77 6.09
CA LEU A 106 44.28 -4.88 5.61
C LEU A 106 45.00 -5.55 6.76
N ASN A 107 44.72 -6.82 7.02
CA ASN A 107 45.30 -7.61 8.11
C ASN A 107 46.11 -8.81 7.59
N SER A 108 45.89 -9.23 6.37
CA SER A 108 46.48 -10.36 5.68
C SER A 108 46.37 -10.17 4.18
N ASP A 109 46.97 -11.08 3.41
CA ASP A 109 46.67 -11.22 2.00
C ASP A 109 45.16 -11.46 1.84
N VAL A 110 44.53 -10.78 0.88
CA VAL A 110 43.09 -10.81 0.65
C VAL A 110 42.78 -11.09 -0.82
N GLN A 111 41.84 -11.99 -1.03
CA GLN A 111 41.21 -12.19 -2.33
C GLN A 111 39.86 -11.50 -2.32
N ILE A 112 39.60 -10.73 -3.35
CA ILE A 112 38.35 -10.02 -3.59
C ILE A 112 37.78 -10.63 -4.86
N LYS A 113 36.61 -11.28 -4.76
CA LYS A 113 35.85 -11.67 -5.94
C LYS A 113 34.76 -10.61 -6.16
N ALA A 114 34.76 -9.97 -7.32
CA ALA A 114 33.72 -9.05 -7.75
C ALA A 114 32.87 -9.72 -8.81
N VAL A 115 31.55 -9.73 -8.62
CA VAL A 115 30.58 -10.36 -9.53
C VAL A 115 29.77 -9.26 -10.22
N PHE A 116 29.76 -9.30 -11.55
CA PHE A 116 28.96 -8.43 -12.40
C PHE A 116 28.05 -9.29 -13.27
N SER A 117 26.74 -9.03 -13.21
CA SER A 117 25.74 -9.75 -13.99
C SER A 117 25.23 -8.89 -15.14
N ALA A 118 24.83 -9.55 -16.22
CA ALA A 118 24.19 -8.83 -17.34
C ALA A 118 22.83 -8.30 -16.93
N LEU A 119 22.54 -7.06 -17.31
CA LEU A 119 21.19 -6.52 -17.21
C LEU A 119 20.25 -7.36 -18.07
N PRO A 120 19.00 -7.58 -17.63
CA PRO A 120 18.03 -8.28 -18.46
C PRO A 120 17.69 -7.48 -19.72
N ASP A 121 17.32 -8.19 -20.79
CA ASP A 121 16.72 -7.56 -21.97
C ASP A 121 15.39 -6.91 -21.58
N LEU A 122 15.25 -5.63 -21.86
CA LEU A 122 14.04 -4.85 -21.57
C LEU A 122 13.17 -4.74 -22.82
N ALA A 123 11.84 -4.86 -22.62
CA ALA A 123 10.87 -4.53 -23.67
C ALA A 123 10.87 -3.01 -23.96
N GLU A 124 10.44 -2.62 -25.17
CA GLU A 124 10.39 -1.22 -25.60
C GLU A 124 9.46 -0.35 -24.73
N GLU A 125 8.52 -0.97 -24.03
CA GLU A 125 7.61 -0.30 -23.11
C GLU A 125 8.25 0.09 -21.76
N ILE A 126 9.47 -0.35 -21.48
CA ILE A 126 10.16 -0.02 -20.23
C ILE A 126 10.99 1.24 -20.39
N ASP A 127 10.48 2.36 -19.88
CA ASP A 127 11.17 3.65 -19.92
C ASP A 127 12.25 3.78 -18.83
N ILE A 128 12.03 3.19 -17.63
CA ILE A 128 12.95 3.20 -16.51
C ILE A 128 13.01 1.81 -15.86
N TYR A 129 14.23 1.36 -15.55
CA TYR A 129 14.47 0.10 -14.84
C TYR A 129 15.76 0.18 -14.01
N LYS A 130 15.62 0.39 -12.71
CA LYS A 130 16.74 0.35 -11.75
C LYS A 130 16.81 -1.05 -11.13
N HIS A 131 17.70 -1.87 -11.65
CA HIS A 131 17.73 -3.32 -11.42
C HIS A 131 17.73 -3.72 -9.94
N LYS A 132 18.51 -3.04 -9.08
CA LYS A 132 18.63 -3.36 -7.65
C LYS A 132 17.47 -2.83 -6.80
N GLU A 133 16.75 -1.82 -7.30
CA GLU A 133 15.76 -1.08 -6.53
C GLU A 133 14.34 -1.54 -6.83
N VAL A 134 14.11 -2.07 -8.06
CA VAL A 134 12.78 -2.50 -8.51
C VAL A 134 12.35 -3.79 -7.81
N ASP A 135 11.09 -3.85 -7.35
CA ASP A 135 10.44 -5.09 -6.91
C ASP A 135 10.33 -6.08 -8.08
N LYS A 136 10.64 -7.35 -7.86
CA LYS A 136 10.70 -8.35 -8.93
C LYS A 136 9.37 -9.04 -9.20
N SER A 137 8.33 -8.77 -8.41
CA SER A 137 7.01 -9.38 -8.57
C SER A 137 6.38 -8.98 -9.90
N PRO A 138 5.75 -9.91 -10.62
CA PRO A 138 5.01 -9.61 -11.83
C PRO A 138 3.82 -8.68 -11.56
N VAL A 139 3.51 -7.83 -12.53
CA VAL A 139 2.37 -6.91 -12.47
C VAL A 139 1.21 -7.46 -13.29
N PHE A 140 0.07 -7.62 -12.65
CA PHE A 140 -1.21 -7.93 -13.30
C PHE A 140 -1.87 -6.62 -13.72
N MET A 141 -1.93 -6.38 -15.02
CA MET A 141 -2.35 -5.16 -15.66
C MET A 141 -3.76 -5.32 -16.24
N ILE A 142 -4.70 -4.47 -15.83
CA ILE A 142 -6.11 -4.57 -16.20
C ILE A 142 -6.48 -3.44 -17.17
N GLU A 143 -6.89 -3.77 -18.40
CA GLU A 143 -7.37 -2.77 -19.36
C GLU A 143 -8.65 -2.08 -18.83
N ASN A 144 -8.70 -0.77 -18.86
CA ASN A 144 -9.87 0.00 -18.44
C ASN A 144 -11.02 -0.14 -19.44
N GLY A 145 -12.08 -0.86 -19.05
CA GLY A 145 -13.24 -1.11 -19.91
C GLY A 145 -12.91 -1.82 -21.23
N GLY A 146 -11.74 -2.41 -21.33
CA GLY A 146 -11.30 -3.24 -22.44
C GLY A 146 -11.83 -4.68 -22.34
N LYS A 147 -11.12 -5.59 -23.01
CA LYS A 147 -11.45 -7.03 -23.02
C LYS A 147 -10.24 -7.89 -22.64
N ALA A 148 -9.18 -7.31 -22.09
CA ALA A 148 -7.95 -8.03 -21.82
C ALA A 148 -7.33 -7.63 -20.48
N ALA A 149 -6.52 -8.56 -19.96
CA ALA A 149 -5.60 -8.33 -18.88
C ALA A 149 -4.29 -9.06 -19.16
N TYR A 150 -3.21 -8.60 -18.57
CA TYR A 150 -1.86 -9.09 -18.83
C TYR A 150 -1.12 -9.31 -17.50
N LEU A 151 -0.38 -10.39 -17.41
CA LEU A 151 0.63 -10.58 -16.37
C LEU A 151 2.00 -10.40 -17.02
N LYS A 152 2.72 -9.36 -16.65
CA LYS A 152 4.06 -9.08 -17.14
C LYS A 152 5.06 -9.00 -15.99
N ASP A 153 6.29 -9.46 -16.21
CA ASP A 153 7.38 -9.17 -15.30
C ASP A 153 7.89 -7.72 -15.47
N LYS A 154 8.79 -7.30 -14.60
CA LYS A 154 9.32 -5.93 -14.62
C LYS A 154 10.24 -5.63 -15.80
N THR A 155 10.67 -6.63 -16.57
CA THR A 155 11.40 -6.43 -17.84
C THR A 155 10.44 -6.13 -19.00
N GLY A 156 9.13 -6.23 -18.77
CA GLY A 156 8.07 -6.09 -19.78
C GLY A 156 7.71 -7.39 -20.49
N LYS A 157 8.37 -8.51 -20.14
CA LYS A 157 8.08 -9.82 -20.71
C LYS A 157 6.68 -10.28 -20.33
N LEU A 158 5.89 -10.67 -21.31
CA LEU A 158 4.57 -11.25 -21.08
C LEU A 158 4.71 -12.66 -20.49
N LEU A 159 4.13 -12.87 -19.30
CA LEU A 159 4.06 -14.17 -18.63
C LEU A 159 2.75 -14.88 -18.93
N ASN A 160 1.63 -14.13 -18.89
CA ASN A 160 0.30 -14.64 -19.25
C ASN A 160 -0.61 -13.51 -19.74
N SER A 161 -1.71 -13.85 -20.42
CA SER A 161 -2.74 -12.90 -20.85
C SER A 161 -4.12 -13.56 -20.90
N TRP A 162 -5.14 -12.76 -20.63
CA TRP A 162 -6.53 -13.17 -20.69
C TRP A 162 -7.29 -12.26 -21.67
N SER A 163 -8.14 -12.86 -22.49
CA SER A 163 -9.02 -12.16 -23.41
C SER A 163 -10.45 -12.63 -23.21
N PHE A 164 -11.36 -11.69 -23.04
CA PHE A 164 -12.76 -11.96 -22.70
C PHE A 164 -13.71 -11.60 -23.85
N GLU A 165 -14.84 -12.31 -23.94
CA GLU A 165 -15.89 -11.96 -24.89
C GLU A 165 -16.60 -10.67 -24.51
N SER A 166 -16.90 -10.50 -23.20
CA SER A 166 -17.52 -9.29 -22.64
C SER A 166 -16.47 -8.25 -22.28
N ARG A 167 -16.85 -6.97 -22.31
CA ARG A 167 -15.99 -5.88 -21.80
C ARG A 167 -15.91 -5.92 -20.29
N LEU A 168 -14.75 -5.58 -19.75
CA LEU A 168 -14.54 -5.42 -18.32
C LEU A 168 -15.40 -4.27 -17.77
N GLY A 169 -15.99 -4.50 -16.63
CA GLY A 169 -16.68 -3.53 -15.80
C GLY A 169 -15.78 -3.00 -14.69
N ASN A 170 -14.51 -2.87 -14.98
CA ASN A 170 -13.37 -2.38 -14.23
C ASN A 170 -12.60 -3.46 -13.47
N GLU A 171 -13.03 -3.91 -12.29
CA GLU A 171 -12.20 -4.73 -11.40
C GLU A 171 -12.03 -6.16 -11.89
N LEU A 172 -10.80 -6.67 -11.76
CA LEU A 172 -10.39 -8.03 -12.08
C LEU A 172 -9.30 -8.48 -11.08
N LYS A 173 -9.44 -9.67 -10.54
CA LYS A 173 -8.47 -10.29 -9.61
C LYS A 173 -7.93 -11.58 -10.20
N LEU A 174 -6.63 -11.79 -10.06
CA LEU A 174 -6.00 -13.07 -10.29
C LEU A 174 -6.19 -13.91 -9.03
N ILE A 175 -6.85 -15.06 -9.14
CA ILE A 175 -7.11 -15.95 -7.98
C ILE A 175 -5.89 -16.80 -7.68
N ASP A 176 -5.24 -17.23 -8.73
CA ASP A 176 -3.96 -17.93 -8.73
C ASP A 176 -3.24 -17.59 -10.04
N GLN A 177 -2.22 -18.31 -10.41
CA GLN A 177 -1.45 -17.99 -11.62
C GLN A 177 -2.24 -18.11 -12.94
N GLU A 178 -3.45 -18.69 -12.93
CA GLU A 178 -4.19 -19.05 -14.14
C GLU A 178 -5.66 -18.62 -14.11
N ARG A 179 -6.33 -18.64 -12.95
CA ARG A 179 -7.75 -18.30 -12.82
C ARG A 179 -7.96 -16.84 -12.47
N VAL A 180 -9.00 -16.26 -13.05
CA VAL A 180 -9.37 -14.86 -12.80
C VAL A 180 -10.82 -14.72 -12.36
N PHE A 181 -11.08 -13.74 -11.50
CA PHE A 181 -12.41 -13.32 -11.08
C PHE A 181 -12.59 -11.85 -11.41
N GLY A 182 -13.67 -11.47 -12.07
CA GLY A 182 -13.85 -10.10 -12.53
C GLY A 182 -15.28 -9.63 -12.65
N MET A 183 -15.42 -8.33 -12.79
CA MET A 183 -16.67 -7.66 -13.14
C MET A 183 -16.74 -7.41 -14.64
N PHE A 184 -17.89 -7.67 -15.24
CA PHE A 184 -18.11 -7.57 -16.69
C PHE A 184 -19.38 -6.79 -17.00
N LYS A 185 -19.36 -6.14 -18.17
CA LYS A 185 -20.51 -5.39 -18.67
C LYS A 185 -21.51 -6.33 -19.33
N PRO A 186 -22.80 -6.26 -18.98
CA PRO A 186 -23.85 -6.92 -19.72
C PRO A 186 -24.08 -6.26 -21.07
N ASN A 187 -24.81 -6.94 -21.95
CA ASN A 187 -25.12 -6.41 -23.29
C ASN A 187 -26.06 -5.20 -23.26
N GLN A 188 -26.93 -5.12 -22.26
CA GLN A 188 -27.89 -4.04 -22.08
C GLN A 188 -28.04 -3.71 -20.60
N VAL A 189 -28.25 -2.42 -20.31
CA VAL A 189 -28.53 -1.89 -18.96
C VAL A 189 -29.64 -0.84 -19.07
N GLU A 190 -30.45 -0.71 -18.03
CA GLU A 190 -31.51 0.33 -17.97
C GLU A 190 -30.93 1.71 -17.63
N PHE A 191 -29.82 1.77 -16.90
CA PHE A 191 -29.07 2.96 -16.57
C PHE A 191 -27.59 2.65 -16.46
N SER A 192 -26.71 3.65 -16.62
CA SER A 192 -25.28 3.47 -16.43
C SER A 192 -24.56 4.79 -16.22
N PHE A 193 -23.51 4.72 -15.42
CA PHE A 193 -22.51 5.78 -15.26
C PHE A 193 -21.11 5.23 -15.56
N GLY A 194 -20.08 6.06 -15.41
CA GLY A 194 -18.70 5.58 -15.50
C GLY A 194 -18.48 4.41 -14.55
N GLY A 195 -17.75 3.38 -14.96
CA GLY A 195 -17.45 2.24 -14.10
C GLY A 195 -18.57 1.20 -13.92
N TYR A 196 -19.66 1.27 -14.71
CA TYR A 196 -20.69 0.24 -14.63
C TYR A 196 -20.15 -1.15 -15.03
N GLY A 197 -20.62 -2.14 -14.31
CA GLY A 197 -20.40 -3.55 -14.56
C GLY A 197 -21.72 -4.26 -14.83
N GLY A 198 -22.20 -5.05 -13.87
CA GLY A 198 -23.47 -5.78 -13.90
C GLY A 198 -23.32 -7.27 -13.67
N ILE A 199 -22.21 -7.87 -14.08
CA ILE A 199 -21.98 -9.32 -13.99
C ILE A 199 -20.64 -9.58 -13.32
N LEU A 200 -20.62 -10.45 -12.30
CA LEU A 200 -19.40 -11.03 -11.73
C LEU A 200 -19.17 -12.42 -12.35
N ARG A 201 -17.94 -12.72 -12.74
CA ARG A 201 -17.55 -14.00 -13.34
C ARG A 201 -16.23 -14.51 -12.80
N GLU A 202 -16.15 -15.82 -12.63
CA GLU A 202 -14.89 -16.55 -12.44
C GLU A 202 -14.61 -17.40 -13.66
N PHE A 203 -13.36 -17.35 -14.11
CA PHE A 203 -12.86 -18.14 -15.23
C PHE A 203 -11.82 -19.14 -14.75
N ASP A 204 -11.86 -20.34 -15.31
CA ASP A 204 -10.82 -21.34 -15.09
C ASP A 204 -9.58 -21.13 -15.97
N VAL A 205 -8.64 -22.04 -15.87
CA VAL A 205 -7.38 -22.03 -16.62
C VAL A 205 -7.57 -22.09 -18.17
N ASN A 206 -8.71 -22.57 -18.65
CA ASN A 206 -9.05 -22.62 -20.06
C ASN A 206 -9.80 -21.36 -20.54
N ASN A 207 -9.98 -20.41 -19.64
CA ASN A 207 -10.81 -19.22 -19.83
C ASN A 207 -12.30 -19.53 -20.02
N ASP A 208 -12.78 -20.65 -19.43
CA ASP A 208 -14.18 -21.00 -19.37
C ASP A 208 -14.85 -20.43 -18.12
N ILE A 209 -16.08 -19.93 -18.25
CA ILE A 209 -16.85 -19.39 -17.11
C ILE A 209 -17.27 -20.55 -16.20
N ILE A 210 -16.76 -20.58 -14.95
CA ILE A 210 -17.10 -21.60 -13.96
C ILE A 210 -18.05 -21.08 -12.86
N TRP A 211 -18.18 -19.76 -12.74
CA TRP A 211 -19.13 -19.13 -11.84
C TRP A 211 -19.56 -17.77 -12.40
N GLU A 212 -20.85 -17.44 -12.21
CA GLU A 212 -21.42 -16.16 -12.65
C GLU A 212 -22.51 -15.71 -11.68
N TYR A 213 -22.58 -14.39 -11.46
CA TYR A 213 -23.63 -13.72 -10.70
C TYR A 213 -23.95 -12.37 -11.32
N GLU A 214 -25.24 -12.05 -11.51
CA GLU A 214 -25.67 -10.82 -12.17
C GLU A 214 -26.55 -9.99 -11.24
N VAL A 215 -26.25 -8.67 -11.14
CA VAL A 215 -27.18 -7.64 -10.66
C VAL A 215 -27.25 -6.57 -11.74
N ASN A 216 -28.31 -6.62 -12.53
CA ASN A 216 -28.57 -5.74 -13.65
C ASN A 216 -30.09 -5.67 -13.83
N THR A 217 -30.73 -4.80 -13.07
CA THR A 217 -32.19 -4.62 -13.05
C THR A 217 -32.52 -3.16 -13.39
N SER A 218 -33.81 -2.82 -13.42
CA SER A 218 -34.25 -1.43 -13.57
C SER A 218 -33.85 -0.53 -12.39
N ASN A 219 -33.55 -1.11 -11.23
CA ASN A 219 -33.31 -0.39 -9.98
C ASN A 219 -31.94 -0.62 -9.40
N GLU A 220 -31.22 -1.69 -9.80
CA GLU A 220 -29.93 -2.05 -9.23
C GLU A 220 -28.93 -2.45 -10.32
N LEU A 221 -27.69 -2.01 -10.17
CA LEU A 221 -26.60 -2.33 -11.10
C LEU A 221 -25.26 -2.46 -10.37
N LEU A 222 -24.57 -3.60 -10.51
CA LEU A 222 -23.20 -3.77 -10.05
C LEU A 222 -22.26 -2.78 -10.75
N HIS A 223 -21.30 -2.23 -10.01
CA HIS A 223 -20.35 -1.27 -10.55
C HIS A 223 -18.99 -1.30 -9.87
N HIS A 224 -17.99 -0.78 -10.55
CA HIS A 224 -16.63 -0.44 -10.16
C HIS A 224 -15.83 -1.55 -9.49
N ASP A 225 -16.22 -2.03 -8.30
CA ASP A 225 -15.31 -2.82 -7.46
C ASP A 225 -16.03 -3.96 -6.74
N PHE A 226 -15.26 -4.98 -6.45
CA PHE A 226 -15.62 -6.10 -5.58
C PHE A 226 -14.39 -6.61 -4.83
N GLN A 227 -14.60 -7.30 -3.73
CA GLN A 227 -13.53 -7.98 -3.02
C GLN A 227 -13.93 -9.41 -2.66
N ILE A 228 -13.00 -10.35 -2.88
CA ILE A 228 -13.15 -11.73 -2.40
C ILE A 228 -12.68 -11.75 -0.96
N MET A 229 -13.58 -12.13 -0.06
CA MET A 229 -13.33 -12.23 1.36
C MET A 229 -12.55 -13.50 1.72
N PRO A 230 -11.90 -13.58 2.90
CA PRO A 230 -11.17 -14.78 3.33
C PRO A 230 -12.04 -16.05 3.44
N ASN A 231 -13.34 -15.89 3.69
CA ASN A 231 -14.31 -17.00 3.69
C ASN A 231 -14.76 -17.45 2.29
N GLY A 232 -14.28 -16.77 1.24
CA GLY A 232 -14.63 -17.02 -0.15
C GLY A 232 -15.89 -16.31 -0.64
N ASN A 233 -16.61 -15.58 0.23
CA ASN A 233 -17.73 -14.73 -0.16
C ASN A 233 -17.25 -13.49 -0.92
N ILE A 234 -18.16 -12.77 -1.53
CA ILE A 234 -17.83 -11.63 -2.39
C ILE A 234 -18.58 -10.41 -1.89
N LEU A 235 -17.83 -9.38 -1.49
CA LEU A 235 -18.37 -8.02 -1.31
C LEU A 235 -18.39 -7.30 -2.66
N ALA A 236 -19.49 -6.62 -2.99
CA ALA A 236 -19.60 -5.90 -4.25
C ALA A 236 -20.40 -4.61 -4.10
N LEU A 237 -20.05 -3.62 -4.93
CA LEU A 237 -20.75 -2.33 -5.02
C LEU A 237 -21.94 -2.43 -5.97
N VAL A 238 -23.05 -1.83 -5.57
CA VAL A 238 -24.30 -1.76 -6.32
C VAL A 238 -24.83 -0.34 -6.26
N TRP A 239 -25.16 0.25 -7.39
CA TRP A 239 -26.05 1.41 -7.44
C TRP A 239 -27.47 0.97 -7.21
N GLU A 240 -28.17 1.67 -6.33
CA GLU A 240 -29.59 1.52 -6.06
C GLU A 240 -30.32 2.80 -6.49
N LYS A 241 -31.26 2.66 -7.43
CA LYS A 241 -32.02 3.76 -8.00
C LYS A 241 -33.27 4.05 -7.18
N PHE A 242 -33.47 5.31 -6.84
CA PHE A 242 -34.70 5.86 -6.28
C PHE A 242 -35.37 6.74 -7.32
N THR A 243 -36.68 6.59 -7.50
CA THR A 243 -37.47 7.41 -8.41
C THR A 243 -37.49 8.87 -7.98
N SER A 244 -37.99 9.77 -8.85
CA SER A 244 -38.11 11.20 -8.51
C SER A 244 -38.97 11.45 -7.29
N GLU A 245 -40.03 10.66 -7.10
CA GLU A 245 -40.92 10.75 -5.95
C GLU A 245 -40.21 10.29 -4.66
N GLU A 246 -39.54 9.13 -4.70
CA GLU A 246 -38.76 8.61 -3.58
C GLU A 246 -37.59 9.55 -3.23
N SER A 247 -36.89 10.11 -4.23
CA SER A 247 -35.82 11.09 -4.01
C SER A 247 -36.30 12.33 -3.23
N LYS A 248 -37.51 12.82 -3.52
CA LYS A 248 -38.12 13.92 -2.77
C LYS A 248 -38.47 13.52 -1.34
N GLU A 249 -38.98 12.32 -1.12
CA GLU A 249 -39.24 11.80 0.23
C GLU A 249 -37.97 11.67 1.06
N LEU A 250 -36.82 11.44 0.41
CA LEU A 250 -35.48 11.46 1.01
C LEU A 250 -34.93 12.88 1.24
N GLY A 251 -35.68 13.93 0.88
CA GLY A 251 -35.22 15.32 1.01
C GLY A 251 -34.15 15.71 0.00
N TYR A 252 -34.05 15.03 -1.13
CA TYR A 252 -33.15 15.44 -2.22
C TYR A 252 -33.67 16.71 -2.89
N LYS A 253 -32.82 17.72 -2.98
CA LYS A 253 -33.22 19.09 -3.41
C LYS A 253 -33.46 19.24 -4.91
N LYS A 254 -32.92 18.33 -5.75
CA LYS A 254 -33.07 18.33 -7.20
C LYS A 254 -34.28 17.50 -7.64
N ASP A 255 -34.84 17.87 -8.78
CA ASP A 255 -35.82 17.02 -9.45
C ASP A 255 -35.13 15.88 -10.20
N GLY A 256 -35.72 14.70 -10.16
CA GLY A 256 -35.21 13.53 -10.87
C GLY A 256 -34.87 12.37 -9.94
N PRO A 257 -34.49 11.22 -10.50
CA PRO A 257 -34.05 10.08 -9.73
C PRO A 257 -32.70 10.34 -9.07
N VAL A 258 -32.41 9.64 -7.97
CA VAL A 258 -31.09 9.59 -7.35
C VAL A 258 -30.58 8.14 -7.29
N TYR A 259 -29.29 7.98 -7.45
CA TYR A 259 -28.63 6.69 -7.40
C TYR A 259 -27.68 6.67 -6.20
N LEU A 260 -27.95 5.77 -5.29
CA LEU A 260 -27.28 5.67 -4.00
C LEU A 260 -26.45 4.39 -3.93
N GLU A 261 -25.49 4.35 -3.01
CA GLU A 261 -24.60 3.23 -2.85
C GLU A 261 -25.19 2.14 -1.96
N LYS A 262 -25.03 0.92 -2.40
CA LYS A 262 -25.34 -0.31 -1.66
C LYS A 262 -24.12 -1.23 -1.73
N ILE A 263 -23.80 -1.89 -0.63
CA ILE A 263 -22.78 -2.93 -0.55
C ILE A 263 -23.51 -4.25 -0.25
N ILE A 264 -23.19 -5.29 -1.00
CA ILE A 264 -23.77 -6.62 -0.80
C ILE A 264 -22.67 -7.64 -0.53
N GLU A 265 -22.90 -8.58 0.41
CA GLU A 265 -22.10 -9.80 0.55
C GLU A 265 -22.86 -10.97 -0.08
N ILE A 266 -22.21 -11.59 -1.06
CA ILE A 266 -22.75 -12.75 -1.80
C ILE A 266 -22.05 -14.00 -1.28
N GLU A 267 -22.83 -14.94 -0.73
CA GLU A 267 -22.34 -16.29 -0.46
C GLU A 267 -22.08 -17.00 -1.78
N LYS A 268 -20.79 -17.21 -2.14
CA LYS A 268 -20.41 -17.73 -3.45
C LYS A 268 -21.03 -19.08 -3.80
N SER A 269 -21.15 -19.98 -2.80
CA SER A 269 -21.64 -21.34 -2.99
C SER A 269 -23.15 -21.41 -3.31
N THR A 270 -23.96 -20.54 -2.72
CA THR A 270 -25.42 -20.51 -2.86
C THR A 270 -25.92 -19.42 -3.78
N LYS A 271 -25.06 -18.46 -4.12
CA LYS A 271 -25.38 -17.23 -4.85
C LYS A 271 -26.46 -16.40 -4.16
N LYS A 272 -26.51 -16.42 -2.83
CA LYS A 272 -27.45 -15.60 -2.06
C LYS A 272 -26.75 -14.40 -1.47
N ILE A 273 -27.43 -13.28 -1.44
CA ILE A 273 -27.03 -12.14 -0.63
C ILE A 273 -27.31 -12.51 0.83
N ILE A 274 -26.29 -12.43 1.67
CA ILE A 274 -26.36 -12.78 3.10
C ILE A 274 -26.16 -11.58 4.01
N TRP A 275 -25.65 -10.47 3.47
CA TRP A 275 -25.49 -9.21 4.16
C TRP A 275 -25.62 -8.05 3.18
N GLU A 276 -26.18 -6.94 3.68
CA GLU A 276 -26.31 -5.69 2.92
C GLU A 276 -26.09 -4.48 3.83
N TRP A 277 -25.46 -3.45 3.28
CA TRP A 277 -25.44 -2.10 3.80
C TRP A 277 -25.93 -1.14 2.72
N ARG A 278 -26.78 -0.19 3.09
CA ARG A 278 -27.40 0.73 2.13
C ARG A 278 -27.23 2.17 2.61
N SER A 279 -26.63 3.02 1.81
CA SER A 279 -26.42 4.43 2.17
C SER A 279 -27.75 5.19 2.42
N VAL A 280 -28.86 4.75 1.83
CA VAL A 280 -30.18 5.35 2.03
C VAL A 280 -30.63 5.32 3.50
N ASP A 281 -30.22 4.32 4.26
CA ASP A 281 -30.57 4.18 5.68
C ASP A 281 -29.80 5.15 6.60
N HIS A 282 -28.75 5.84 6.06
CA HIS A 282 -27.81 6.68 6.79
C HIS A 282 -27.79 8.13 6.30
N LEU A 283 -28.81 8.53 5.54
CA LEU A 283 -28.89 9.88 4.99
C LEU A 283 -29.29 10.92 6.04
N ILE A 284 -28.79 12.14 5.83
CA ILE A 284 -29.22 13.37 6.52
C ILE A 284 -29.33 14.49 5.49
N GLN A 285 -30.16 15.48 5.79
CA GLN A 285 -30.24 16.73 5.05
C GLN A 285 -30.81 17.85 5.93
N ASP A 286 -30.51 19.10 5.61
CA ASP A 286 -31.00 20.30 6.32
C ASP A 286 -31.81 21.23 5.40
N TYR A 287 -32.37 20.68 4.31
CA TYR A 287 -33.13 21.38 3.28
C TYR A 287 -34.64 21.30 3.51
N ASP A 288 -35.21 20.11 3.69
CA ASP A 288 -36.64 19.85 3.88
C ASP A 288 -36.91 19.39 5.31
N SER A 289 -37.54 20.28 6.11
CA SER A 289 -37.86 20.00 7.51
C SER A 289 -38.96 18.96 7.71
N ASP A 290 -39.72 18.61 6.66
CA ASP A 290 -40.83 17.66 6.74
C ASP A 290 -40.33 16.21 6.43
N ALA A 291 -39.14 16.06 5.82
CA ALA A 291 -38.55 14.79 5.56
C ALA A 291 -37.99 14.13 6.84
N LYS A 292 -38.09 12.79 6.93
CA LYS A 292 -37.75 12.02 8.14
C LYS A 292 -36.28 12.12 8.56
N ASN A 293 -35.39 12.37 7.60
CA ASN A 293 -33.94 12.47 7.77
C ASN A 293 -33.47 13.91 7.94
N TYR A 294 -34.37 14.85 8.28
CA TYR A 294 -34.01 16.23 8.56
C TYR A 294 -33.15 16.36 9.83
N GLY A 295 -32.05 17.09 9.75
CA GLY A 295 -31.17 17.35 10.88
C GLY A 295 -30.00 18.27 10.55
N PHE A 296 -29.26 18.68 11.58
CA PHE A 296 -28.07 19.51 11.42
C PHE A 296 -26.86 18.64 11.02
N ILE A 297 -26.36 18.85 9.81
CA ILE A 297 -25.28 18.04 9.22
C ILE A 297 -24.01 18.08 10.08
N ASN A 298 -23.63 19.25 10.59
CA ASN A 298 -22.43 19.44 11.41
C ASN A 298 -22.51 18.77 12.80
N GLU A 299 -23.70 18.40 13.25
CA GLU A 299 -23.92 17.67 14.52
C GLU A 299 -23.95 16.16 14.31
N ASN A 300 -24.04 15.71 13.05
CA ASN A 300 -24.21 14.32 12.66
C ASN A 300 -23.16 13.86 11.62
N PRO A 301 -21.85 13.92 11.91
CA PRO A 301 -20.80 13.59 10.93
C PRO A 301 -20.79 12.12 10.52
N LYS A 302 -21.50 11.24 11.23
CA LYS A 302 -21.69 9.83 10.88
C LYS A 302 -22.75 9.59 9.80
N LYS A 303 -23.57 10.61 9.51
CA LYS A 303 -24.62 10.54 8.48
C LYS A 303 -24.14 11.20 7.17
N ILE A 304 -24.79 10.84 6.10
CA ILE A 304 -24.42 11.21 4.73
C ILE A 304 -25.36 12.33 4.25
N ASP A 305 -24.83 13.53 3.98
CA ASP A 305 -25.61 14.63 3.41
C ASP A 305 -25.98 14.34 1.96
N ILE A 306 -27.24 13.94 1.71
CA ILE A 306 -27.74 13.62 0.36
C ILE A 306 -27.62 14.81 -0.61
N ASN A 307 -27.55 16.04 -0.11
CA ASN A 307 -27.49 17.27 -0.89
C ASN A 307 -26.09 17.88 -1.04
N TYR A 308 -25.05 17.17 -0.58
CA TYR A 308 -23.68 17.67 -0.68
C TYR A 308 -23.21 17.81 -2.13
N VAL A 309 -23.51 16.84 -2.98
CA VAL A 309 -23.09 16.84 -4.39
C VAL A 309 -24.24 17.38 -5.26
N ASP A 310 -23.88 18.33 -6.13
CA ASP A 310 -24.78 18.91 -7.12
C ASP A 310 -24.63 18.17 -8.47
N SER A 311 -25.34 17.03 -8.62
CA SER A 311 -25.31 16.19 -9.83
C SER A 311 -26.56 16.44 -10.70
N ASP A 312 -26.40 16.48 -12.01
CA ASP A 312 -27.50 16.64 -12.97
C ASP A 312 -28.12 15.30 -13.40
N ASP A 313 -27.39 14.19 -13.25
CA ASP A 313 -27.81 12.84 -13.64
C ASP A 313 -28.25 11.96 -12.45
N GLY A 314 -28.13 12.49 -11.23
CA GLY A 314 -28.54 11.81 -10.01
C GLY A 314 -27.50 10.84 -9.41
N ASP A 315 -26.38 10.59 -10.08
CA ASP A 315 -25.23 9.92 -9.48
C ASP A 315 -24.49 10.89 -8.57
N ILE A 316 -24.76 10.81 -7.27
CA ILE A 316 -24.24 11.78 -6.29
C ILE A 316 -23.06 11.26 -5.47
N MET A 317 -22.85 9.96 -5.39
CA MET A 317 -21.80 9.37 -4.55
C MET A 317 -20.62 8.84 -5.38
N HIS A 318 -20.92 8.04 -6.39
CA HIS A 318 -19.96 7.44 -7.31
C HIS A 318 -18.84 6.70 -6.59
N ALA A 319 -19.22 5.78 -5.68
CA ALA A 319 -18.23 4.95 -5.00
C ALA A 319 -17.48 4.08 -6.02
N ASN A 320 -16.17 4.04 -5.94
CA ASN A 320 -15.34 3.45 -6.99
C ASN A 320 -14.27 2.49 -6.50
N GLY A 321 -14.30 2.17 -5.22
CA GLY A 321 -13.39 1.22 -4.65
C GLY A 321 -13.78 0.83 -3.23
N LEU A 322 -13.57 -0.43 -2.90
CA LEU A 322 -13.76 -0.94 -1.55
C LEU A 322 -12.55 -1.76 -1.11
N PHE A 323 -12.27 -1.71 0.17
CA PHE A 323 -11.30 -2.59 0.84
C PHE A 323 -11.96 -3.16 2.09
N TYR A 324 -11.94 -4.48 2.25
CA TYR A 324 -12.40 -5.16 3.45
C TYR A 324 -11.21 -5.54 4.33
N ASP A 325 -11.23 -5.09 5.58
CA ASP A 325 -10.29 -5.48 6.60
C ASP A 325 -10.86 -6.65 7.42
N PRO A 326 -10.33 -7.87 7.24
CA PRO A 326 -10.84 -9.04 7.96
C PRO A 326 -10.41 -9.09 9.43
N VAL A 327 -9.49 -8.25 9.86
CA VAL A 327 -9.01 -8.21 11.26
C VAL A 327 -9.97 -7.41 12.12
N GLU A 328 -10.36 -6.24 11.63
CA GLU A 328 -11.27 -5.33 12.34
C GLU A 328 -12.74 -5.50 11.91
N ASP A 329 -13.01 -6.32 10.90
CA ASP A 329 -14.32 -6.53 10.27
C ASP A 329 -14.96 -5.22 9.80
N LEU A 330 -14.17 -4.46 9.01
CA LEU A 330 -14.51 -3.13 8.52
C LEU A 330 -14.41 -3.04 6.99
N ILE A 331 -15.24 -2.20 6.40
CA ILE A 331 -15.19 -1.85 4.98
C ILE A 331 -14.74 -0.40 4.83
N TYR A 332 -13.71 -0.16 4.02
CA TYR A 332 -13.25 1.16 3.60
C TYR A 332 -13.76 1.44 2.20
N LEU A 333 -14.69 2.37 2.07
CA LEU A 333 -15.34 2.73 0.82
C LEU A 333 -14.80 4.06 0.28
N SER A 334 -14.19 4.04 -0.89
CA SER A 334 -13.77 5.24 -1.62
C SER A 334 -14.96 5.86 -2.34
N VAL A 335 -15.42 7.01 -1.89
CA VAL A 335 -16.58 7.73 -2.43
C VAL A 335 -16.11 8.95 -3.20
N ASN A 336 -16.05 8.81 -4.52
CA ASN A 336 -15.36 9.73 -5.41
C ASN A 336 -15.91 11.16 -5.38
N PHE A 337 -17.22 11.32 -5.55
CA PHE A 337 -17.82 12.65 -5.64
C PHE A 337 -17.88 13.37 -4.29
N TYR A 338 -17.90 12.63 -3.18
CA TYR A 338 -17.70 13.20 -1.84
C TYR A 338 -16.22 13.51 -1.58
N SER A 339 -15.32 12.90 -2.35
CA SER A 339 -13.88 12.99 -2.13
C SER A 339 -13.50 12.52 -0.73
N GLU A 340 -14.01 11.35 -0.36
CA GLU A 340 -13.85 10.77 0.98
C GLU A 340 -13.60 9.26 0.93
N VAL A 341 -13.12 8.77 2.04
CA VAL A 341 -13.23 7.36 2.41
C VAL A 341 -14.18 7.25 3.60
N TRP A 342 -15.15 6.35 3.48
CA TRP A 342 -16.07 5.98 4.54
C TRP A 342 -15.64 4.67 5.17
N VAL A 343 -15.63 4.62 6.51
CA VAL A 343 -15.38 3.41 7.28
C VAL A 343 -16.70 2.87 7.79
N ILE A 344 -17.08 1.71 7.30
CA ILE A 344 -18.38 1.07 7.51
C ILE A 344 -18.20 -0.19 8.33
N PRO A 345 -18.97 -0.40 9.42
CA PRO A 345 -18.92 -1.64 10.20
C PRO A 345 -19.57 -2.78 9.42
N HIS A 346 -18.92 -3.95 9.40
CA HIS A 346 -19.46 -5.16 8.78
C HIS A 346 -19.94 -6.21 9.80
N ASN A 347 -19.60 -6.05 11.06
CA ASN A 347 -19.89 -6.98 12.15
C ASN A 347 -21.35 -6.99 12.65
N TYR A 348 -22.24 -6.22 12.02
CA TYR A 348 -23.68 -6.19 12.29
C TYR A 348 -24.42 -6.96 11.21
N ASN A 349 -25.58 -7.56 11.54
CA ASN A 349 -26.41 -8.19 10.51
C ASN A 349 -27.20 -7.15 9.69
N THR A 350 -27.76 -7.57 8.54
CA THR A 350 -28.49 -6.70 7.61
C THR A 350 -29.61 -5.87 8.25
N GLU A 351 -30.32 -6.39 9.26
CA GLU A 351 -31.38 -5.63 9.92
C GLU A 351 -30.80 -4.58 10.88
N GLU A 352 -29.68 -4.89 11.53
CA GLU A 352 -28.99 -3.96 12.41
C GLU A 352 -28.33 -2.82 11.61
N THR A 353 -27.80 -3.12 10.41
CA THR A 353 -27.19 -2.09 9.55
C THR A 353 -28.17 -1.01 9.09
N LYS A 354 -29.49 -1.24 9.12
CA LYS A 354 -30.50 -0.23 8.78
C LYS A 354 -30.70 0.83 9.87
N SER A 355 -30.12 0.63 11.05
CA SER A 355 -30.18 1.55 12.18
C SER A 355 -28.86 2.31 12.35
N ASP A 356 -28.73 3.08 13.43
CA ASP A 356 -27.51 3.81 13.77
C ASP A 356 -26.28 2.88 13.98
N PHE A 357 -26.47 1.56 14.07
CA PHE A 357 -25.37 0.58 14.08
C PHE A 357 -24.64 0.50 12.72
N GLY A 358 -25.32 0.80 11.63
CA GLY A 358 -24.75 0.85 10.28
C GLY A 358 -24.23 2.23 9.89
N ASP A 359 -24.31 3.25 10.77
CA ASP A 359 -23.75 4.56 10.51
C ASP A 359 -22.23 4.49 10.30
N LEU A 360 -21.69 5.45 9.57
CA LEU A 360 -20.25 5.54 9.37
C LEU A 360 -19.51 5.56 10.72
N LEU A 361 -18.60 4.63 10.92
CA LEU A 361 -17.72 4.67 12.10
C LEU A 361 -16.78 5.87 12.02
N TYR A 362 -16.29 6.17 10.82
CA TYR A 362 -15.40 7.28 10.54
C TYR A 362 -15.50 7.66 9.06
N ARG A 363 -15.04 8.87 8.74
CA ARG A 363 -14.86 9.35 7.38
C ARG A 363 -13.72 10.36 7.33
N PHE A 364 -13.00 10.42 6.22
CA PHE A 364 -11.87 11.33 6.07
C PHE A 364 -11.60 11.66 4.61
N GLY A 365 -10.85 12.75 4.39
CA GLY A 365 -10.46 13.25 3.06
C GLY A 365 -11.06 14.61 2.76
N ASN A 366 -12.37 14.80 2.99
CA ASN A 366 -13.07 16.04 2.69
C ASN A 366 -14.02 16.44 3.83
N PRO A 367 -13.55 17.21 4.82
CA PRO A 367 -14.36 17.58 5.98
C PRO A 367 -15.53 18.54 5.66
N SER A 368 -15.57 19.14 4.47
CA SER A 368 -16.69 20.01 4.09
C SER A 368 -18.01 19.26 3.87
N THR A 369 -17.99 17.93 3.67
CA THR A 369 -19.19 17.08 3.55
C THR A 369 -20.05 17.04 4.82
N TYR A 370 -19.42 17.26 5.98
CA TYR A 370 -20.10 17.42 7.27
C TYR A 370 -19.88 18.81 7.88
N LYS A 371 -19.65 19.83 7.01
CA LYS A 371 -19.53 21.24 7.37
C LYS A 371 -18.44 21.58 8.39
N SER A 372 -17.36 20.78 8.45
CA SER A 372 -16.14 21.12 9.20
C SER A 372 -15.23 22.03 8.36
N ASN A 373 -14.43 22.87 9.06
CA ASN A 373 -13.40 23.71 8.47
C ASN A 373 -12.00 23.07 8.52
N ASP A 374 -11.90 21.79 8.83
CA ASP A 374 -10.63 21.07 8.82
C ASP A 374 -10.02 21.02 7.42
N GLU A 375 -8.73 20.67 7.34
CA GLU A 375 -7.99 20.57 6.09
C GLU A 375 -8.55 19.46 5.20
N ARG A 376 -8.81 19.79 3.93
CA ARG A 376 -9.24 18.84 2.90
C ARG A 376 -8.03 18.29 2.17
N PHE A 377 -7.91 16.96 2.09
CA PHE A 377 -6.84 16.25 1.38
C PHE A 377 -7.27 15.65 0.05
N PHE A 378 -8.54 15.21 -0.08
CA PHE A 378 -8.99 14.52 -1.28
C PHE A 378 -9.77 15.44 -2.23
N TYR A 379 -9.45 15.28 -3.52
CA TYR A 379 -10.16 15.87 -4.66
C TYR A 379 -10.34 14.78 -5.70
N ASN A 380 -11.42 14.01 -5.57
CA ASN A 380 -11.64 12.70 -6.19
C ASN A 380 -10.58 11.65 -5.77
N ASN A 381 -10.99 10.45 -5.53
CA ASN A 381 -10.10 9.41 -5.03
C ASN A 381 -10.49 8.03 -5.56
N HIS A 382 -9.50 7.14 -5.65
CA HIS A 382 -9.63 5.76 -6.13
C HIS A 382 -8.74 4.82 -5.33
N HIS A 383 -9.10 3.53 -5.35
CA HIS A 383 -8.28 2.42 -4.87
C HIS A 383 -7.89 2.55 -3.40
N PRO A 384 -8.87 2.50 -2.46
CA PRO A 384 -8.59 2.43 -1.04
C PRO A 384 -7.97 1.07 -0.71
N ASN A 385 -6.89 1.04 0.04
CA ASN A 385 -6.33 -0.21 0.53
C ASN A 385 -5.48 -0.01 1.80
N ILE A 386 -5.33 -1.09 2.57
CA ILE A 386 -4.46 -1.14 3.75
C ILE A 386 -3.21 -1.94 3.40
N VAL A 387 -2.08 -1.49 3.88
CA VAL A 387 -0.81 -2.22 3.77
C VAL A 387 -0.86 -3.44 4.68
N THR A 388 -0.99 -4.63 4.09
CA THR A 388 -1.06 -5.90 4.81
C THR A 388 0.29 -6.61 4.90
N LEU A 389 1.27 -6.16 4.14
CA LEU A 389 2.62 -6.68 4.10
C LEU A 389 3.36 -6.45 5.42
N ASP A 390 4.34 -7.29 5.74
CA ASP A 390 5.14 -7.18 6.96
C ASP A 390 6.23 -6.12 6.81
N LEU A 391 5.81 -4.87 6.78
CA LEU A 391 6.60 -3.65 6.61
C LEU A 391 6.37 -2.72 7.81
N ASP A 392 7.21 -1.72 7.99
CA ASP A 392 7.01 -0.65 8.99
C ASP A 392 5.67 0.10 8.79
N SER A 393 5.18 0.13 7.54
CA SER A 393 3.90 0.73 7.15
C SER A 393 2.68 -0.19 7.31
N LYS A 394 2.84 -1.40 7.87
CA LYS A 394 1.74 -2.36 8.07
C LYS A 394 0.59 -1.75 8.86
N GLY A 395 -0.61 -1.90 8.34
CA GLY A 395 -1.83 -1.30 8.89
C GLY A 395 -2.09 0.14 8.46
N ASN A 396 -1.16 0.79 7.75
CA ASN A 396 -1.42 2.10 7.18
C ASN A 396 -2.37 2.00 5.99
N PHE A 397 -3.13 3.04 5.79
CA PHE A 397 -4.08 3.19 4.67
C PHE A 397 -3.42 3.94 3.53
N ILE A 398 -3.52 3.41 2.30
CA ILE A 398 -2.99 4.05 1.09
C ILE A 398 -4.11 4.30 0.08
N ILE A 399 -4.04 5.43 -0.63
CA ILE A 399 -5.06 5.84 -1.59
C ILE A 399 -4.46 6.70 -2.71
N TYR A 400 -5.02 6.55 -3.90
CA TYR A 400 -4.76 7.42 -5.05
C TYR A 400 -5.80 8.56 -5.08
N VAL A 401 -5.35 9.81 -5.02
CA VAL A 401 -6.17 11.01 -5.14
C VAL A 401 -5.96 11.61 -6.53
N ASN A 402 -7.03 11.67 -7.32
CA ASN A 402 -6.94 12.08 -8.72
C ASN A 402 -6.57 13.55 -8.92
N GLY A 403 -7.02 14.44 -7.99
CA GLY A 403 -6.67 15.84 -8.04
C GLY A 403 -7.27 16.59 -9.24
N TYR A 404 -8.48 16.25 -9.63
CA TYR A 404 -9.16 16.80 -10.82
C TYR A 404 -9.06 18.32 -10.96
N ASN A 405 -9.12 19.06 -9.84
CA ASN A 405 -9.05 20.52 -9.83
C ASN A 405 -7.62 21.08 -9.92
N SER A 406 -6.60 20.26 -9.72
CA SER A 406 -5.19 20.67 -9.68
C SER A 406 -4.38 20.16 -10.87
N GLU A 407 -4.97 19.29 -11.71
CA GLU A 407 -4.28 18.55 -12.78
C GLU A 407 -3.02 17.84 -12.29
N ARG A 408 -3.06 17.37 -11.02
CA ARG A 408 -1.97 16.64 -10.37
C ARG A 408 -2.55 15.58 -9.45
N SER A 409 -2.20 14.34 -9.71
CA SER A 409 -2.57 13.24 -8.82
C SER A 409 -1.57 13.09 -7.68
N ILE A 410 -2.07 12.62 -6.54
CA ILE A 410 -1.27 12.43 -5.32
C ILE A 410 -1.61 11.08 -4.73
N ILE A 411 -0.59 10.30 -4.37
CA ILE A 411 -0.76 9.13 -3.53
C ILE A 411 -0.53 9.58 -2.09
N TYR A 412 -1.46 9.24 -1.21
CA TYR A 412 -1.31 9.48 0.22
C TYR A 412 -1.25 8.18 1.00
N GLU A 413 -0.47 8.18 2.06
CA GLU A 413 -0.47 7.15 3.10
C GLU A 413 -0.84 7.79 4.44
N PHE A 414 -1.74 7.15 5.18
CA PHE A 414 -2.23 7.59 6.48
C PHE A 414 -2.03 6.50 7.53
N SER A 415 -1.65 6.91 8.73
CA SER A 415 -1.82 6.05 9.90
C SER A 415 -3.25 6.21 10.41
N LEU A 416 -4.02 5.12 10.38
CA LEU A 416 -5.39 5.13 10.87
C LEU A 416 -5.41 5.17 12.41
N PRO A 417 -6.44 5.80 13.03
CA PRO A 417 -6.58 5.79 14.46
C PRO A 417 -6.91 4.38 14.96
N ASN A 418 -6.26 3.93 16.05
CA ASN A 418 -6.53 2.63 16.67
C ASN A 418 -7.98 2.51 17.22
N VAL A 419 -8.62 3.63 17.48
CA VAL A 419 -10.02 3.70 17.92
C VAL A 419 -10.66 4.88 17.20
N PHE A 420 -11.70 4.60 16.43
CA PHE A 420 -12.44 5.66 15.76
C PHE A 420 -13.22 6.52 16.76
N PRO A 421 -13.28 7.86 16.55
CA PRO A 421 -13.91 8.78 17.48
C PRO A 421 -15.42 8.52 17.63
N ILE A 422 -15.89 8.48 18.87
CA ILE A 422 -17.29 8.22 19.20
C ILE A 422 -18.14 9.50 19.13
N SER A 423 -17.51 10.66 19.34
CA SER A 423 -18.20 11.97 19.42
C SER A 423 -17.67 12.98 18.41
N VAL A 424 -18.54 13.90 18.00
CA VAL A 424 -18.24 15.02 17.10
C VAL A 424 -17.06 15.85 17.58
N SER A 425 -16.94 16.07 18.90
CA SER A 425 -15.86 16.87 19.50
C SER A 425 -14.46 16.27 19.31
N ASN A 426 -14.38 14.97 19.05
CA ASN A 426 -13.13 14.24 18.84
C ASN A 426 -12.94 13.85 17.35
N TRP A 427 -13.87 14.30 16.49
CA TRP A 427 -13.81 14.01 15.06
C TRP A 427 -12.85 14.99 14.40
N SER A 428 -11.64 14.54 14.12
CA SER A 428 -10.62 15.36 13.46
C SER A 428 -10.11 14.66 12.20
N SER A 429 -9.75 15.46 11.21
CA SER A 429 -9.09 14.93 10.00
C SER A 429 -7.73 14.35 10.35
N ILE A 430 -7.48 13.12 9.90
CA ILE A 430 -6.14 12.53 9.93
C ILE A 430 -5.28 13.21 8.87
N LYS A 431 -3.97 13.28 9.13
CA LYS A 431 -2.99 13.84 8.18
C LYS A 431 -2.19 12.72 7.54
N PRO A 432 -1.81 12.89 6.26
CA PRO A 432 -0.93 11.93 5.62
C PRO A 432 0.44 11.91 6.31
N ILE A 433 1.01 10.73 6.44
CA ILE A 433 2.35 10.48 6.96
C ILE A 433 3.39 10.36 5.83
N TRP A 434 2.93 10.03 4.63
CA TRP A 434 3.72 10.02 3.42
C TRP A 434 2.84 10.42 2.24
N SER A 435 3.45 11.04 1.22
CA SER A 435 2.78 11.37 -0.02
C SER A 435 3.76 11.36 -1.19
N TYR A 436 3.25 11.03 -2.36
CA TYR A 436 3.97 11.13 -3.61
C TYR A 436 3.13 11.85 -4.66
N SER A 437 3.76 12.77 -5.39
CA SER A 437 3.20 13.36 -6.60
C SER A 437 4.33 13.73 -7.57
N ASN A 438 4.04 13.74 -8.85
CA ASN A 438 4.98 14.10 -9.91
C ASN A 438 4.25 14.96 -10.94
N GLU A 439 4.97 15.81 -11.69
CA GLU A 439 4.36 16.70 -12.70
C GLU A 439 3.75 15.92 -13.87
N GLU A 440 4.27 14.72 -14.16
CA GLU A 440 3.76 13.82 -15.20
C GLU A 440 2.66 12.87 -14.66
N LEU A 441 2.41 12.85 -13.34
CA LEU A 441 1.45 11.94 -12.72
C LEU A 441 0.09 12.61 -12.61
N PHE A 442 -0.77 12.39 -13.58
CA PHE A 442 -2.14 12.88 -13.54
C PHE A 442 -3.11 11.98 -14.28
N HIS A 443 -4.15 11.54 -13.59
CA HIS A 443 -5.34 10.98 -14.21
C HIS A 443 -6.59 11.38 -13.44
N GLY A 444 -7.56 12.01 -14.12
CA GLY A 444 -8.72 12.59 -13.47
C GLY A 444 -9.82 11.64 -13.02
N LYS A 445 -9.80 10.35 -13.42
CA LYS A 445 -10.99 9.48 -13.28
C LYS A 445 -10.75 8.06 -12.79
N ILE A 446 -9.58 7.47 -13.03
CA ILE A 446 -9.25 6.08 -12.69
C ILE A 446 -7.90 6.04 -11.97
N SER A 447 -7.21 4.93 -11.96
CA SER A 447 -5.88 4.77 -11.37
C SER A 447 -5.90 4.13 -9.97
N GLY A 448 -4.72 3.82 -9.46
CA GLY A 448 -4.56 3.24 -8.14
C GLY A 448 -3.11 3.16 -7.71
N ALA A 449 -2.90 2.89 -6.43
CA ALA A 449 -1.57 2.68 -5.88
C ALA A 449 -1.60 1.59 -4.81
N MET A 450 -0.51 0.86 -4.65
CA MET A 450 -0.35 -0.13 -3.59
C MET A 450 1.11 -0.23 -3.15
N ARG A 451 1.33 -0.62 -1.91
CA ARG A 451 2.66 -0.86 -1.37
C ARG A 451 3.19 -2.23 -1.80
N LEU A 452 4.46 -2.32 -2.18
CA LEU A 452 5.16 -3.52 -2.60
C LEU A 452 5.97 -4.14 -1.46
N SER A 453 6.43 -5.38 -1.65
CA SER A 453 7.12 -6.14 -0.62
C SER A 453 8.49 -5.56 -0.22
N ASN A 454 9.14 -4.83 -1.13
CA ASN A 454 10.40 -4.11 -0.87
C ASN A 454 10.20 -2.71 -0.25
N GLY A 455 8.93 -2.32 0.03
CA GLY A 455 8.57 -1.01 0.56
C GLY A 455 8.31 0.07 -0.49
N ASN A 456 8.57 -0.20 -1.76
CA ASN A 456 8.22 0.69 -2.86
C ASN A 456 6.70 0.78 -3.06
N THR A 457 6.27 1.70 -3.90
CA THR A 457 4.85 1.87 -4.26
C THR A 457 4.67 1.64 -5.75
N LEU A 458 3.85 0.64 -6.10
CA LEU A 458 3.33 0.51 -7.46
C LEU A 458 2.19 1.51 -7.66
N ILE A 459 2.25 2.26 -8.76
CA ILE A 459 1.24 3.23 -9.17
C ILE A 459 0.77 2.83 -10.57
N CYS A 460 -0.54 2.64 -10.73
CA CYS A 460 -1.19 2.61 -12.04
C CYS A 460 -1.63 4.04 -12.35
N GLU A 461 -1.07 4.64 -13.39
CA GLU A 461 -1.59 5.86 -13.99
C GLU A 461 -2.38 5.47 -15.24
N GLY A 462 -3.67 5.83 -15.26
CA GLY A 462 -4.65 5.21 -16.16
C GLY A 462 -4.36 5.32 -17.65
N ASP A 463 -3.81 6.44 -18.13
CA ASP A 463 -3.53 6.68 -19.55
C ASP A 463 -2.07 6.38 -19.93
N PHE A 464 -1.15 6.46 -18.98
CA PHE A 464 0.26 6.19 -19.23
C PHE A 464 0.61 4.70 -19.09
N GLY A 465 0.30 4.10 -17.93
CA GLY A 465 0.69 2.74 -17.58
C GLY A 465 1.06 2.59 -16.11
N TYR A 466 2.28 2.15 -15.82
CA TYR A 466 2.66 1.81 -14.44
C TYR A 466 3.99 2.42 -14.05
N TRP A 467 4.07 2.84 -12.79
CA TRP A 467 5.25 3.38 -12.16
C TRP A 467 5.56 2.59 -10.89
N GLU A 468 6.82 2.50 -10.53
CA GLU A 468 7.24 2.10 -9.21
C GLU A 468 8.15 3.18 -8.65
N VAL A 469 7.81 3.65 -7.44
CA VAL A 469 8.57 4.68 -6.75
C VAL A 469 9.04 4.13 -5.41
N ASP A 470 10.25 4.47 -5.02
CA ASP A 470 10.77 4.15 -3.70
C ASP A 470 10.15 5.04 -2.60
N LYS A 471 10.55 4.82 -1.36
CA LYS A 471 10.03 5.59 -0.22
C LYS A 471 10.53 7.05 -0.20
N GLU A 472 11.63 7.35 -0.88
CA GLU A 472 12.18 8.69 -1.06
C GLU A 472 11.50 9.43 -2.21
N GLY A 473 10.70 8.75 -3.04
CA GLY A 473 9.98 9.30 -4.18
C GLY A 473 10.76 9.24 -5.50
N GLU A 474 11.86 8.47 -5.56
CA GLU A 474 12.59 8.24 -6.80
C GLU A 474 11.86 7.20 -7.65
N ILE A 475 11.77 7.44 -8.96
CA ILE A 475 11.19 6.47 -9.90
C ILE A 475 12.23 5.38 -10.17
N VAL A 476 11.91 4.14 -9.80
CA VAL A 476 12.79 2.99 -9.99
C VAL A 476 12.35 2.10 -11.15
N TRP A 477 11.08 2.20 -11.56
CA TRP A 477 10.55 1.52 -12.74
C TRP A 477 9.40 2.31 -13.37
N LYS A 478 9.33 2.30 -14.71
CA LYS A 478 8.28 2.97 -15.47
C LYS A 478 7.96 2.17 -16.72
N TYR A 479 6.69 1.73 -16.82
CA TYR A 479 6.15 0.97 -17.92
C TYR A 479 5.15 1.82 -18.70
N ASN A 480 5.41 2.05 -19.97
CA ASN A 480 4.55 2.79 -20.89
C ASN A 480 3.56 1.86 -21.58
N GLY A 481 2.28 2.10 -21.39
CA GLY A 481 1.21 1.30 -22.00
C GLY A 481 1.00 1.49 -23.48
N ASN A 482 1.76 2.40 -24.13
CA ASN A 482 1.68 2.69 -25.57
C ASN A 482 0.26 3.01 -26.05
N GLY A 483 -0.44 3.87 -25.30
CA GLY A 483 -1.80 4.33 -25.60
C GLY A 483 -2.92 3.39 -25.14
N LYS A 484 -2.61 2.30 -24.44
CA LYS A 484 -3.61 1.53 -23.68
C LYS A 484 -3.96 2.25 -22.40
N THR A 485 -5.21 2.13 -21.98
CA THR A 485 -5.67 2.65 -20.69
C THR A 485 -5.86 1.52 -19.71
N PHE A 486 -5.49 1.76 -18.43
CA PHE A 486 -5.52 0.74 -17.39
C PHE A 486 -6.40 1.18 -16.21
N TRP A 487 -7.14 0.22 -15.66
CA TRP A 487 -7.97 0.45 -14.48
C TRP A 487 -7.11 0.50 -13.21
N ARG A 488 -6.45 -0.59 -12.92
CA ARG A 488 -5.54 -0.82 -11.78
C ARG A 488 -4.46 -1.83 -12.14
N GLY A 489 -3.53 -2.04 -11.23
CA GLY A 489 -2.53 -3.10 -11.31
C GLY A 489 -2.26 -3.70 -9.93
N TYR A 490 -1.97 -4.99 -9.92
CA TYR A 490 -1.64 -5.76 -8.73
C TYR A 490 -0.36 -6.53 -8.94
N VAL A 491 0.36 -6.85 -7.86
CA VAL A 491 1.52 -7.76 -7.90
C VAL A 491 1.14 -9.14 -7.37
N TYR A 492 1.74 -10.19 -7.92
CA TYR A 492 1.48 -11.58 -7.58
C TYR A 492 2.77 -12.40 -7.49
#